data_759e456ab299400671ec578bd0016521
#
_entry.id   759e456ab299400671ec578bd0016521
#
_cell.length_a   1.000
_cell.length_b   1.000
_cell.length_c   1.000
_cell.angle_alpha   90.00
_cell.angle_beta   90.00
_cell.angle_gamma   90.00
#
_symmetry.space_group_name_H-M   'P 1'
#
loop_
_entity.id
_entity.type
_entity.pdbx_description
1 polymer ?
#
loop_
_entity_poly.entity_id
_entity_poly.type
_entity_poly.pdbx_seq_one_letter_code
_entity_poly.pdbx_strand_id
1 'polypeptide(L)'
;MNIIITGGAGFIGSHVVRLFVNKYPQYKIINLDKLTYAGNLANLKDIEDKPNYKFVKMDICDFDGVYKLMQDEKVDGIIHLAAESHVDRSIKDPFTFAQTNVMGTLSLLQAAKLYWESLPEKFEGKRFYHISTDEVYGALEMTHPEGIKPPFTTKASSGKHHLAYGEKFFTEDLKYMPHSPYSAAKASSDHFVRAYHDTYGLPTIVTNCSNNYGPYQFPEKLIPLFINNIRHRKPLPVYGKGENVRDWLYVEDHARAIDLIFHKGKIAETYNIGGFNEWKNIDIIKVVINTVDRLLGRPEGADMDLITYVTDRAGHDMRYAIDSSKLQRELGWEPSLQFEEGIEKTVRWYLDNQDWMDNVTSGDYLKYYEDMYSGR
;
A
#
# COMPACT_ATOMS: atom_id res chain seq x y z
N MET A 1 13.06 4.77 21.05
CA MET A 1 11.65 4.33 20.91
C MET A 1 11.62 2.85 20.60
N ASN A 2 10.62 2.15 21.11
CA ASN A 2 10.31 0.78 20.76
C ASN A 2 9.03 0.81 19.89
N ILE A 3 9.12 0.37 18.65
CA ILE A 3 8.05 0.54 17.66
C ILE A 3 7.62 -0.82 17.13
N ILE A 4 6.32 -1.13 17.22
CA ILE A 4 5.72 -2.25 16.49
C ILE A 4 5.38 -1.78 15.08
N ILE A 5 5.85 -2.51 14.07
CA ILE A 5 5.42 -2.36 12.68
C ILE A 5 4.66 -3.64 12.32
N THR A 6 3.34 -3.54 12.12
CA THR A 6 2.52 -4.69 11.77
C THR A 6 2.51 -4.89 10.26
N GLY A 7 2.45 -6.13 9.81
CA GLY A 7 2.52 -6.43 8.37
C GLY A 7 3.89 -6.17 7.75
N GLY A 8 4.94 -6.17 8.58
CA GLY A 8 6.29 -5.82 8.16
C GLY A 8 6.99 -6.85 7.27
N ALA A 9 6.46 -8.06 7.15
CA ALA A 9 6.93 -9.06 6.17
C ALA A 9 6.25 -8.94 4.80
N GLY A 10 5.26 -8.04 4.67
CA GLY A 10 4.58 -7.73 3.41
C GLY A 10 5.34 -6.75 2.52
N PHE A 11 4.71 -6.35 1.42
CA PHE A 11 5.28 -5.45 0.41
C PHE A 11 5.71 -4.09 1.01
N ILE A 12 4.75 -3.23 1.35
CA ILE A 12 5.06 -1.88 1.88
C ILE A 12 5.76 -1.98 3.23
N GLY A 13 5.28 -2.90 4.09
CA GLY A 13 5.82 -3.09 5.43
C GLY A 13 7.31 -3.42 5.45
N SER A 14 7.82 -4.24 4.51
CA SER A 14 9.25 -4.58 4.45
C SER A 14 10.14 -3.37 4.15
N HIS A 15 9.68 -2.44 3.31
CA HIS A 15 10.38 -1.19 3.04
C HIS A 15 10.39 -0.27 4.26
N VAL A 16 9.27 -0.20 5.00
CA VAL A 16 9.18 0.60 6.24
C VAL A 16 10.09 0.02 7.32
N VAL A 17 10.03 -1.30 7.56
CA VAL A 17 10.90 -1.98 8.53
C VAL A 17 12.37 -1.75 8.19
N ARG A 18 12.77 -1.98 6.93
CA ARG A 18 14.15 -1.77 6.46
C ARG A 18 14.61 -0.34 6.68
N LEU A 19 13.75 0.64 6.32
CA LEU A 19 14.07 2.05 6.50
C LEU A 19 14.30 2.39 7.97
N PHE A 20 13.40 1.98 8.86
CA PHE A 20 13.49 2.29 10.30
C PHE A 20 14.67 1.58 10.97
N VAL A 21 14.91 0.31 10.67
CA VAL A 21 16.05 -0.44 11.21
C VAL A 21 17.39 0.20 10.82
N ASN A 22 17.56 0.61 9.57
CA ASN A 22 18.81 1.19 9.10
C ASN A 22 18.99 2.66 9.51
N LYS A 23 17.91 3.45 9.51
CA LYS A 23 17.97 4.88 9.79
C LYS A 23 18.03 5.21 11.29
N TYR A 24 17.44 4.35 12.13
CA TYR A 24 17.29 4.58 13.57
C TYR A 24 17.89 3.41 14.39
N PRO A 25 19.23 3.24 14.41
CA PRO A 25 19.87 2.13 15.13
C PRO A 25 19.58 2.15 16.66
N GLN A 26 19.18 3.31 17.19
CA GLN A 26 18.79 3.48 18.59
C GLN A 26 17.33 3.09 18.89
N TYR A 27 16.51 2.83 17.87
CA TYR A 27 15.15 2.32 18.06
C TYR A 27 15.17 0.79 18.10
N LYS A 28 14.20 0.20 18.80
CA LYS A 28 13.90 -1.22 18.68
C LYS A 28 12.71 -1.38 17.75
N ILE A 29 12.90 -2.05 16.63
CA ILE A 29 11.86 -2.30 15.63
C ILE A 29 11.35 -3.73 15.77
N ILE A 30 10.08 -3.86 16.11
CA ILE A 30 9.40 -5.13 16.31
C ILE A 30 8.47 -5.35 15.11
N ASN A 31 8.88 -6.23 14.21
CA ASN A 31 8.06 -6.63 13.07
C ASN A 31 7.06 -7.70 13.50
N LEU A 32 5.78 -7.33 13.60
CA LEU A 32 4.69 -8.22 13.93
C LEU A 32 3.95 -8.62 12.66
N ASP A 33 4.02 -9.88 12.30
CA ASP A 33 3.37 -10.41 11.09
C ASP A 33 2.84 -11.81 11.32
N LYS A 34 1.66 -12.11 10.80
CA LYS A 34 1.02 -13.44 10.88
C LYS A 34 1.63 -14.42 9.87
N LEU A 35 2.32 -13.90 8.83
CA LEU A 35 2.82 -14.66 7.68
C LEU A 35 1.71 -15.40 6.94
N THR A 36 0.72 -14.62 6.48
CA THR A 36 -0.26 -15.11 5.51
C THR A 36 0.38 -15.21 4.12
N TYR A 37 -0.39 -15.46 3.08
CA TYR A 37 0.10 -15.70 1.73
C TYR A 37 1.03 -14.61 1.15
N ALA A 38 0.85 -13.36 1.56
CA ALA A 38 1.66 -12.21 1.09
C ALA A 38 2.81 -11.83 2.04
N GLY A 39 2.88 -12.40 3.23
CA GLY A 39 3.96 -12.19 4.19
C GLY A 39 5.13 -13.12 3.92
N ASN A 40 6.33 -12.56 3.67
CA ASN A 40 7.52 -13.34 3.36
C ASN A 40 8.77 -12.73 4.05
N LEU A 41 9.38 -13.49 4.95
CA LEU A 41 10.60 -13.05 5.65
C LEU A 41 11.82 -12.89 4.73
N ALA A 42 11.81 -13.51 3.55
CA ALA A 42 12.84 -13.27 2.53
C ALA A 42 12.91 -11.80 2.09
N ASN A 43 11.80 -11.04 2.27
CA ASN A 43 11.79 -9.60 2.02
C ASN A 43 12.71 -8.80 2.94
N LEU A 44 13.13 -9.37 4.07
CA LEU A 44 13.88 -8.71 5.15
C LEU A 44 15.24 -9.36 5.44
N LYS A 45 15.70 -10.24 4.54
CA LYS A 45 16.94 -11.01 4.73
C LYS A 45 18.17 -10.11 4.92
N ASP A 46 18.17 -8.93 4.33
CA ASP A 46 19.25 -7.94 4.41
C ASP A 46 19.37 -7.26 5.78
N ILE A 47 18.33 -7.37 6.63
CA ILE A 47 18.28 -6.73 7.94
C ILE A 47 17.96 -7.71 9.09
N GLU A 48 17.80 -8.99 8.81
CA GLU A 48 17.35 -9.98 9.81
C GLU A 48 18.30 -10.11 11.01
N ASP A 49 19.60 -9.91 10.81
CA ASP A 49 20.64 -10.01 11.84
C ASP A 49 20.96 -8.67 12.55
N LYS A 50 20.21 -7.60 12.25
CA LYS A 50 20.43 -6.30 12.88
C LYS A 50 20.03 -6.34 14.36
N PRO A 51 20.84 -5.81 15.29
CA PRO A 51 20.59 -5.91 16.73
C PRO A 51 19.33 -5.17 17.20
N ASN A 52 18.87 -4.21 16.41
CA ASN A 52 17.67 -3.42 16.70
C ASN A 52 16.41 -3.92 15.97
N TYR A 53 16.48 -5.10 15.32
CA TYR A 53 15.36 -5.76 14.67
C TYR A 53 14.90 -6.99 15.44
N LYS A 54 13.59 -7.16 15.56
CA LYS A 54 12.96 -8.36 16.16
C LYS A 54 11.74 -8.75 15.34
N PHE A 55 11.66 -10.01 14.92
CA PHE A 55 10.45 -10.57 14.32
C PHE A 55 9.59 -11.26 15.37
N VAL A 56 8.27 -11.06 15.30
CA VAL A 56 7.25 -11.73 16.13
C VAL A 56 6.14 -12.24 15.21
N LYS A 57 5.99 -13.57 15.13
CA LYS A 57 4.87 -14.19 14.42
C LYS A 57 3.61 -14.14 15.29
N MET A 58 2.65 -13.29 14.92
CA MET A 58 1.43 -13.09 15.69
C MET A 58 0.31 -12.55 14.81
N ASP A 59 -0.93 -12.91 15.13
CA ASP A 59 -2.13 -12.30 14.54
C ASP A 59 -2.47 -11.01 15.30
N ILE A 60 -2.73 -9.92 14.58
CA ILE A 60 -3.18 -8.66 15.17
C ILE A 60 -4.53 -8.77 15.89
N CYS A 61 -5.32 -9.79 15.57
CA CYS A 61 -6.58 -10.11 16.25
C CYS A 61 -6.39 -10.79 17.61
N ASP A 62 -5.18 -11.27 17.93
CA ASP A 62 -4.84 -11.82 19.24
C ASP A 62 -4.59 -10.68 20.25
N PHE A 63 -5.68 -10.18 20.81
CA PHE A 63 -5.65 -9.06 21.74
C PHE A 63 -4.73 -9.30 22.93
N ASP A 64 -4.82 -10.46 23.59
CA ASP A 64 -4.04 -10.79 24.77
C ASP A 64 -2.54 -10.87 24.44
N GLY A 65 -2.22 -11.51 23.32
CA GLY A 65 -0.85 -11.60 22.81
C GLY A 65 -0.26 -10.23 22.48
N VAL A 66 -1.02 -9.37 21.76
CA VAL A 66 -0.60 -8.00 21.42
C VAL A 66 -0.42 -7.15 22.67
N TYR A 67 -1.37 -7.19 23.61
CA TYR A 67 -1.29 -6.42 24.86
C TYR A 67 -0.06 -6.83 25.67
N LYS A 68 0.17 -8.14 25.83
CA LYS A 68 1.36 -8.66 26.51
C LYS A 68 2.65 -8.23 25.81
N LEU A 69 2.71 -8.32 24.47
CA LEU A 69 3.87 -7.90 23.68
C LEU A 69 4.19 -6.41 23.92
N MET A 70 3.16 -5.56 23.95
CA MET A 70 3.34 -4.13 24.21
C MET A 70 3.96 -3.85 25.59
N GLN A 71 3.54 -4.59 26.61
CA GLN A 71 4.09 -4.50 27.98
C GLN A 71 5.54 -5.01 28.04
N ASP A 72 5.79 -6.21 27.51
CA ASP A 72 7.10 -6.86 27.56
C ASP A 72 8.17 -6.03 26.81
N GLU A 73 7.80 -5.45 25.67
CA GLU A 73 8.69 -4.68 24.80
C GLU A 73 8.69 -3.17 25.10
N LYS A 74 7.86 -2.70 26.02
CA LYS A 74 7.70 -1.27 26.38
C LYS A 74 7.47 -0.40 25.16
N VAL A 75 6.44 -0.73 24.38
CA VAL A 75 6.16 -0.14 23.06
C VAL A 75 5.74 1.31 23.18
N ASP A 76 6.41 2.19 22.45
CA ASP A 76 6.13 3.63 22.37
C ASP A 76 5.29 4.01 21.14
N GLY A 77 5.38 3.22 20.06
CA GLY A 77 4.71 3.52 18.82
C GLY A 77 4.24 2.28 18.07
N ILE A 78 3.18 2.46 17.28
CA ILE A 78 2.67 1.44 16.35
C ILE A 78 2.58 2.07 14.97
N ILE A 79 3.14 1.39 13.96
CA ILE A 79 2.91 1.67 12.55
C ILE A 79 2.13 0.48 12.00
N HIS A 80 0.84 0.70 11.72
CA HIS A 80 -0.10 -0.37 11.41
C HIS A 80 -0.32 -0.50 9.90
N LEU A 81 0.35 -1.51 9.29
CA LEU A 81 0.21 -1.87 7.87
C LEU A 81 -0.47 -3.22 7.66
N ALA A 82 -0.55 -4.10 8.67
CA ALA A 82 -1.17 -5.42 8.52
C ALA A 82 -2.62 -5.30 8.06
N ALA A 83 -2.94 -5.88 6.93
CA ALA A 83 -4.27 -5.87 6.35
C ALA A 83 -4.42 -6.95 5.28
N GLU A 84 -5.64 -7.43 5.08
CA GLU A 84 -6.04 -8.04 3.82
C GLU A 84 -6.26 -6.92 2.78
N SER A 85 -5.67 -7.04 1.58
CA SER A 85 -5.55 -5.88 0.66
C SER A 85 -5.93 -6.16 -0.80
N HIS A 86 -6.43 -7.36 -1.12
CA HIS A 86 -6.77 -7.71 -2.50
C HIS A 86 -8.28 -7.65 -2.74
N VAL A 87 -8.74 -6.70 -3.57
CA VAL A 87 -10.17 -6.44 -3.80
C VAL A 87 -10.92 -7.68 -4.26
N ASP A 88 -10.38 -8.44 -5.25
CA ASP A 88 -11.07 -9.65 -5.73
C ASP A 88 -11.22 -10.72 -4.64
N ARG A 89 -10.24 -10.84 -3.72
CA ARG A 89 -10.37 -11.72 -2.56
C ARG A 89 -11.46 -11.22 -1.60
N SER A 90 -11.59 -9.90 -1.43
CA SER A 90 -12.64 -9.33 -0.57
C SER A 90 -14.05 -9.58 -1.09
N ILE A 91 -14.22 -9.66 -2.41
CA ILE A 91 -15.50 -10.01 -3.04
C ILE A 91 -15.85 -11.47 -2.78
N LYS A 92 -14.85 -12.36 -2.77
CA LYS A 92 -15.04 -13.81 -2.51
C LYS A 92 -15.23 -14.10 -1.02
N ASP A 93 -14.48 -13.44 -0.14
CA ASP A 93 -14.51 -13.66 1.31
C ASP A 93 -14.44 -12.32 2.08
N PRO A 94 -15.57 -11.60 2.20
CA PRO A 94 -15.62 -10.33 2.92
C PRO A 94 -15.41 -10.47 4.43
N PHE A 95 -15.69 -11.65 5.01
CA PHE A 95 -15.57 -11.88 6.44
C PHE A 95 -14.12 -11.84 6.91
N THR A 96 -13.20 -12.45 6.19
CA THR A 96 -11.76 -12.38 6.48
C THR A 96 -11.26 -10.94 6.44
N PHE A 97 -11.76 -10.12 5.51
CA PHE A 97 -11.41 -8.69 5.44
C PHE A 97 -11.95 -7.89 6.62
N ALA A 98 -13.18 -8.12 7.03
CA ALA A 98 -13.75 -7.49 8.23
C ALA A 98 -13.00 -7.91 9.49
N GLN A 99 -12.73 -9.21 9.65
CA GLN A 99 -11.99 -9.74 10.79
C GLN A 99 -10.59 -9.14 10.90
N THR A 100 -9.81 -9.18 9.83
CA THR A 100 -8.44 -8.69 9.86
C THR A 100 -8.37 -7.16 9.93
N ASN A 101 -9.08 -6.47 9.01
CA ASN A 101 -8.91 -5.03 8.87
C ASN A 101 -9.66 -4.22 9.94
N VAL A 102 -10.86 -4.68 10.35
CA VAL A 102 -11.64 -3.96 11.37
C VAL A 102 -11.30 -4.47 12.76
N MET A 103 -11.51 -5.76 13.01
CA MET A 103 -11.30 -6.32 14.36
C MET A 103 -9.83 -6.33 14.75
N GLY A 104 -8.90 -6.61 13.81
CA GLY A 104 -7.46 -6.52 14.07
C GLY A 104 -7.02 -5.11 14.41
N THR A 105 -7.51 -4.09 13.69
CA THR A 105 -7.23 -2.68 14.03
C THR A 105 -7.78 -2.31 15.39
N LEU A 106 -9.01 -2.73 15.70
CA LEU A 106 -9.63 -2.48 17.01
C LEU A 106 -8.84 -3.15 18.14
N SER A 107 -8.36 -4.37 17.94
CA SER A 107 -7.49 -5.09 18.89
C SER A 107 -6.22 -4.30 19.20
N LEU A 108 -5.52 -3.80 18.17
CA LEU A 108 -4.33 -2.98 18.34
C LEU A 108 -4.61 -1.65 19.06
N LEU A 109 -5.68 -0.96 18.69
CA LEU A 109 -6.10 0.30 19.30
C LEU A 109 -6.41 0.10 20.80
N GLN A 110 -7.15 -0.95 21.14
CA GLN A 110 -7.54 -1.24 22.52
C GLN A 110 -6.31 -1.64 23.37
N ALA A 111 -5.41 -2.45 22.82
CA ALA A 111 -4.17 -2.83 23.51
C ALA A 111 -3.29 -1.60 23.76
N ALA A 112 -3.12 -0.75 22.74
CA ALA A 112 -2.35 0.49 22.89
C ALA A 112 -2.95 1.43 23.94
N LYS A 113 -4.26 1.63 23.89
CA LYS A 113 -4.98 2.46 24.86
C LYS A 113 -4.75 1.96 26.29
N LEU A 114 -5.06 0.70 26.56
CA LEU A 114 -4.95 0.14 27.91
C LEU A 114 -3.50 0.14 28.44
N TYR A 115 -2.54 -0.22 27.59
CA TYR A 115 -1.15 -0.23 28.00
C TYR A 115 -0.63 1.19 28.26
N TRP A 116 -0.80 2.12 27.36
CA TRP A 116 -0.28 3.49 27.54
C TRP A 116 -0.99 4.24 28.67
N GLU A 117 -2.30 4.06 28.87
CA GLU A 117 -3.01 4.63 30.01
C GLU A 117 -2.50 4.11 31.38
N SER A 118 -1.94 2.90 31.42
CA SER A 118 -1.36 2.32 32.63
C SER A 118 0.00 2.91 33.03
N LEU A 119 0.64 3.64 32.11
CA LEU A 119 1.94 4.28 32.33
C LEU A 119 1.78 5.65 33.00
N PRO A 120 2.78 6.10 33.81
CA PRO A 120 2.75 7.44 34.42
C PRO A 120 2.63 8.56 33.38
N GLU A 121 3.36 8.46 32.28
CA GLU A 121 3.37 9.41 31.16
C GLU A 121 2.15 9.28 30.25
N LYS A 122 1.37 8.19 30.38
CA LYS A 122 0.21 7.88 29.52
C LYS A 122 0.54 7.99 28.03
N PHE A 123 -0.10 8.92 27.33
CA PHE A 123 0.05 9.10 25.89
C PHE A 123 1.21 10.02 25.48
N GLU A 124 1.94 10.62 26.44
CA GLU A 124 3.05 11.50 26.13
C GLU A 124 4.17 10.72 25.41
N GLY A 125 4.61 11.23 24.24
CA GLY A 125 5.62 10.60 23.39
C GLY A 125 5.16 9.34 22.67
N LYS A 126 3.88 8.95 22.77
CA LYS A 126 3.32 7.77 22.10
C LYS A 126 2.71 8.14 20.75
N ARG A 127 2.58 7.14 19.85
CA ARG A 127 1.98 7.36 18.53
C ARG A 127 1.40 6.08 17.92
N PHE A 128 0.16 6.17 17.47
CA PHE A 128 -0.50 5.14 16.67
C PHE A 128 -0.68 5.65 15.24
N TYR A 129 0.07 5.10 14.31
CA TYR A 129 0.03 5.47 12.90
C TYR A 129 -0.70 4.39 12.10
N HIS A 130 -1.79 4.76 11.45
CA HIS A 130 -2.62 3.85 10.66
C HIS A 130 -2.50 4.12 9.17
N ILE A 131 -2.20 3.08 8.40
CA ILE A 131 -2.13 3.15 6.94
C ILE A 131 -3.45 2.67 6.34
N SER A 132 -4.07 3.52 5.53
CA SER A 132 -5.28 3.26 4.77
C SER A 132 -5.02 3.40 3.26
N THR A 133 -6.07 3.58 2.49
CA THR A 133 -6.06 3.61 1.03
C THR A 133 -6.95 4.74 0.51
N ASP A 134 -6.66 5.27 -0.67
CA ASP A 134 -7.51 6.23 -1.37
C ASP A 134 -8.86 5.63 -1.80
N GLU A 135 -8.97 4.31 -1.90
CA GLU A 135 -10.22 3.62 -2.21
C GLU A 135 -11.35 3.88 -1.20
N VAL A 136 -11.03 4.35 0.02
CA VAL A 136 -12.05 4.73 1.02
C VAL A 136 -12.89 5.94 0.60
N TYR A 137 -12.36 6.80 -0.28
CA TYR A 137 -13.07 7.97 -0.79
C TYR A 137 -14.12 7.64 -1.87
N GLY A 138 -14.08 6.44 -2.46
CA GLY A 138 -14.94 6.03 -3.55
C GLY A 138 -14.32 6.28 -4.92
N ALA A 139 -15.11 6.68 -5.91
CA ALA A 139 -14.68 6.91 -7.29
C ALA A 139 -14.72 8.39 -7.68
N LEU A 140 -13.81 8.78 -8.55
CA LEU A 140 -13.82 10.09 -9.22
C LEU A 140 -14.31 9.95 -10.66
N GLU A 141 -15.01 10.97 -11.13
CA GLU A 141 -15.42 11.10 -12.52
C GLU A 141 -14.21 11.50 -13.40
N MET A 142 -14.28 11.13 -14.68
CA MET A 142 -13.31 11.52 -15.72
C MET A 142 -13.76 12.84 -16.37
N THR A 143 -14.03 13.87 -15.55
CA THR A 143 -14.41 15.20 -16.03
C THR A 143 -13.17 15.97 -16.48
N HIS A 144 -13.29 16.74 -17.56
CA HIS A 144 -12.19 17.58 -18.06
C HIS A 144 -12.75 18.96 -18.47
N PRO A 145 -11.91 20.01 -18.52
CA PRO A 145 -12.31 21.33 -18.98
C PRO A 145 -12.86 21.28 -20.40
N GLU A 146 -13.82 22.14 -20.70
CA GLU A 146 -14.44 22.19 -22.03
C GLU A 146 -13.40 22.36 -23.15
N GLY A 147 -13.47 21.50 -24.16
CA GLY A 147 -12.55 21.50 -25.30
C GLY A 147 -11.20 20.83 -25.06
N ILE A 148 -10.91 20.34 -23.86
CA ILE A 148 -9.64 19.66 -23.53
C ILE A 148 -9.91 18.18 -23.29
N LYS A 149 -9.21 17.30 -24.04
CA LYS A 149 -9.32 15.85 -23.84
C LYS A 149 -8.27 15.37 -22.83
N PRO A 150 -8.61 14.39 -21.93
CA PRO A 150 -7.64 13.80 -21.04
C PRO A 150 -6.65 12.86 -21.79
N PRO A 151 -5.39 12.72 -21.32
CA PRO A 151 -4.86 13.44 -20.16
C PRO A 151 -4.54 14.91 -20.49
N PHE A 152 -4.69 15.79 -19.50
CA PHE A 152 -4.34 17.20 -19.62
C PHE A 152 -3.35 17.60 -18.52
N THR A 153 -2.55 18.63 -18.79
CA THR A 153 -1.62 19.14 -17.80
C THR A 153 -2.37 19.98 -16.77
N THR A 154 -2.30 19.59 -15.50
CA THR A 154 -2.79 20.37 -14.38
C THR A 154 -1.64 20.75 -13.46
N LYS A 155 -1.88 21.70 -12.56
CA LYS A 155 -0.88 22.19 -11.63
C LYS A 155 -1.26 21.78 -10.22
N ALA A 156 -0.43 20.98 -9.58
CA ALA A 156 -0.58 20.67 -8.17
C ALA A 156 -0.49 21.97 -7.34
N SER A 157 -1.04 21.97 -6.14
CA SER A 157 -0.93 23.10 -5.21
C SER A 157 0.53 23.40 -4.81
N SER A 158 1.44 22.45 -4.98
CA SER A 158 2.89 22.63 -4.89
C SER A 158 3.50 23.46 -6.04
N GLY A 159 2.72 23.75 -7.08
CA GLY A 159 3.21 24.45 -8.28
C GLY A 159 3.77 23.55 -9.39
N LYS A 160 3.91 22.24 -9.15
CA LYS A 160 4.37 21.28 -10.17
C LYS A 160 3.24 20.91 -11.14
N HIS A 161 3.60 20.73 -12.41
CA HIS A 161 2.68 20.26 -13.43
C HIS A 161 2.70 18.73 -13.49
N HIS A 162 1.53 18.13 -13.64
CA HIS A 162 1.36 16.69 -13.84
C HIS A 162 0.19 16.42 -14.80
N LEU A 163 0.16 15.23 -15.37
CA LEU A 163 -0.93 14.78 -16.22
C LEU A 163 -2.09 14.30 -15.35
N ALA A 164 -3.32 14.70 -15.69
CA ALA A 164 -4.54 14.28 -15.02
C ALA A 164 -5.60 13.82 -16.01
N TYR A 165 -6.45 12.92 -15.57
CA TYR A 165 -7.59 12.41 -16.31
C TYR A 165 -8.93 13.01 -15.86
N GLY A 166 -8.92 13.90 -14.87
CA GLY A 166 -10.08 14.62 -14.37
C GLY A 166 -9.69 15.79 -13.48
N GLU A 167 -10.63 16.69 -13.25
CA GLU A 167 -10.40 17.95 -12.53
C GLU A 167 -10.42 17.80 -11.02
N LYS A 168 -11.13 16.78 -10.50
CA LYS A 168 -11.28 16.53 -9.06
C LYS A 168 -10.22 15.53 -8.57
N PHE A 169 -9.80 15.71 -7.31
CA PHE A 169 -8.87 14.85 -6.60
C PHE A 169 -9.44 14.52 -5.22
N PHE A 170 -9.03 13.40 -4.64
CA PHE A 170 -9.34 13.08 -3.26
C PHE A 170 -8.53 13.95 -2.30
N THR A 171 -9.22 14.77 -1.53
CA THR A 171 -8.65 15.58 -0.45
C THR A 171 -9.03 15.00 0.92
N GLU A 172 -8.30 15.37 1.97
CA GLU A 172 -8.48 14.77 3.31
C GLU A 172 -9.82 15.11 3.97
N ASP A 173 -10.52 16.13 3.50
CA ASP A 173 -11.84 16.58 3.99
C ASP A 173 -13.03 15.90 3.29
N LEU A 174 -12.77 15.08 2.27
CA LEU A 174 -13.85 14.36 1.58
C LEU A 174 -14.45 13.26 2.46
N LYS A 175 -15.76 13.07 2.29
CA LYS A 175 -16.48 11.97 2.92
C LYS A 175 -16.09 10.64 2.28
N TYR A 176 -15.97 9.60 3.10
CA TYR A 176 -15.74 8.25 2.63
C TYR A 176 -16.98 7.66 1.97
N MET A 177 -16.83 7.08 0.79
CA MET A 177 -17.86 6.41 0.02
C MET A 177 -17.32 5.13 -0.64
N PRO A 178 -16.83 4.15 0.14
CA PRO A 178 -16.18 2.95 -0.40
C PRO A 178 -17.13 2.05 -1.20
N HIS A 179 -16.66 1.45 -2.30
CA HIS A 179 -17.47 0.63 -3.20
C HIS A 179 -17.12 -0.86 -3.18
N SER A 180 -16.11 -1.30 -2.43
CA SER A 180 -15.74 -2.71 -2.30
C SER A 180 -15.74 -3.15 -0.84
N PRO A 181 -15.86 -4.48 -0.54
CA PRO A 181 -15.71 -4.98 0.83
C PRO A 181 -14.35 -4.62 1.44
N TYR A 182 -13.27 -4.63 0.65
CA TYR A 182 -11.95 -4.17 1.08
C TYR A 182 -11.96 -2.71 1.51
N SER A 183 -12.38 -1.82 0.62
CA SER A 183 -12.39 -0.37 0.93
C SER A 183 -13.35 -0.03 2.06
N ALA A 184 -14.49 -0.73 2.17
CA ALA A 184 -15.42 -0.60 3.29
C ALA A 184 -14.78 -1.03 4.63
N ALA A 185 -14.04 -2.13 4.66
CA ALA A 185 -13.30 -2.58 5.85
C ALA A 185 -12.22 -1.57 6.25
N LYS A 186 -11.48 -1.01 5.27
CA LYS A 186 -10.47 0.04 5.52
C LYS A 186 -11.11 1.32 6.04
N ALA A 187 -12.20 1.79 5.43
CA ALA A 187 -12.95 2.96 5.91
C ALA A 187 -13.46 2.77 7.34
N SER A 188 -13.96 1.57 7.66
CA SER A 188 -14.40 1.22 9.01
C SER A 188 -13.25 1.29 10.02
N SER A 189 -12.08 0.76 9.69
CA SER A 189 -10.90 0.85 10.56
C SER A 189 -10.44 2.29 10.76
N ASP A 190 -10.45 3.13 9.72
CA ASP A 190 -10.12 4.56 9.82
C ASP A 190 -11.05 5.30 10.79
N HIS A 191 -12.35 4.98 10.75
CA HIS A 191 -13.33 5.54 11.68
C HIS A 191 -13.06 5.12 13.12
N PHE A 192 -12.68 3.86 13.38
CA PHE A 192 -12.27 3.43 14.72
C PHE A 192 -11.01 4.17 15.21
N VAL A 193 -10.02 4.36 14.34
CA VAL A 193 -8.79 5.10 14.69
C VAL A 193 -9.12 6.54 15.11
N ARG A 194 -9.97 7.23 14.34
CA ARG A 194 -10.45 8.59 14.69
C ARG A 194 -11.26 8.60 15.99
N ALA A 195 -12.20 7.66 16.13
CA ALA A 195 -13.04 7.56 17.33
C ALA A 195 -12.21 7.32 18.60
N TYR A 196 -11.11 6.56 18.51
CA TYR A 196 -10.22 6.36 19.67
C TYR A 196 -9.46 7.64 20.06
N HIS A 197 -9.14 8.49 19.09
CA HIS A 197 -8.62 9.82 19.42
C HIS A 197 -9.71 10.70 20.07
N ASP A 198 -10.85 10.82 19.42
CA ASP A 198 -11.91 11.73 19.86
C ASP A 198 -12.50 11.34 21.22
N THR A 199 -12.58 10.03 21.50
CA THR A 199 -13.18 9.51 22.75
C THR A 199 -12.17 9.41 23.89
N TYR A 200 -10.94 8.97 23.59
CA TYR A 200 -9.95 8.61 24.61
C TYR A 200 -8.68 9.47 24.58
N GLY A 201 -8.52 10.32 23.57
CA GLY A 201 -7.29 11.10 23.39
C GLY A 201 -6.10 10.29 22.89
N LEU A 202 -6.32 9.07 22.34
CA LEU A 202 -5.23 8.26 21.81
C LEU A 202 -4.49 9.03 20.70
N PRO A 203 -3.15 9.12 20.70
CA PRO A 203 -2.40 9.91 19.74
C PRO A 203 -2.31 9.22 18.39
N THR A 204 -3.36 9.34 17.58
CA THR A 204 -3.50 8.67 16.29
C THR A 204 -3.20 9.56 15.10
N ILE A 205 -2.72 8.96 14.01
CA ILE A 205 -2.61 9.57 12.67
C ILE A 205 -3.16 8.55 11.66
N VAL A 206 -3.92 9.02 10.69
CA VAL A 206 -4.42 8.23 9.56
C VAL A 206 -3.75 8.70 8.28
N THR A 207 -3.34 7.78 7.41
CA THR A 207 -2.87 8.13 6.06
C THR A 207 -3.59 7.31 5.01
N ASN A 208 -3.95 7.95 3.90
CA ASN A 208 -4.52 7.32 2.73
C ASN A 208 -3.49 7.39 1.60
N CYS A 209 -3.14 6.26 1.01
CA CYS A 209 -2.16 6.22 -0.06
C CYS A 209 -2.77 5.78 -1.39
N SER A 210 -2.18 6.24 -2.48
CA SER A 210 -2.47 5.77 -3.84
C SER A 210 -1.85 4.39 -4.10
N ASN A 211 -2.03 3.87 -5.32
CA ASN A 211 -1.50 2.56 -5.70
C ASN A 211 0.02 2.53 -5.62
N ASN A 212 0.56 1.58 -4.85
CA ASN A 212 1.99 1.40 -4.71
C ASN A 212 2.54 0.41 -5.74
N TYR A 213 3.79 0.63 -6.17
CA TYR A 213 4.56 -0.29 -6.99
C TYR A 213 6.03 -0.29 -6.58
N GLY A 214 6.74 -1.37 -6.87
CA GLY A 214 8.15 -1.50 -6.53
C GLY A 214 8.56 -2.94 -6.17
N PRO A 215 9.79 -3.14 -5.66
CA PRO A 215 10.31 -4.41 -5.20
C PRO A 215 9.46 -5.08 -4.13
N TYR A 216 9.44 -6.42 -4.12
CA TYR A 216 8.74 -7.27 -3.13
C TYR A 216 7.21 -7.23 -3.18
N GLN A 217 6.58 -6.61 -4.18
CA GLN A 217 5.13 -6.66 -4.34
C GLN A 217 4.69 -8.05 -4.80
N PHE A 218 3.71 -8.64 -4.08
CA PHE A 218 3.23 -9.98 -4.38
C PHE A 218 2.57 -10.06 -5.77
N PRO A 219 2.86 -11.09 -6.58
CA PRO A 219 2.48 -11.14 -8.01
C PRO A 219 1.01 -11.41 -8.30
N GLU A 220 0.10 -11.21 -7.35
CA GLU A 220 -1.33 -11.07 -7.60
C GLU A 220 -1.71 -9.64 -8.05
N LYS A 221 -0.79 -8.66 -7.89
CA LYS A 221 -0.97 -7.28 -8.29
C LYS A 221 -0.47 -7.06 -9.72
N LEU A 222 -1.07 -6.09 -10.43
CA LEU A 222 -0.90 -5.85 -11.86
C LEU A 222 0.57 -5.87 -12.32
N ILE A 223 1.41 -5.01 -11.74
CA ILE A 223 2.79 -4.83 -12.24
C ILE A 223 3.64 -6.10 -12.08
N PRO A 224 3.80 -6.71 -10.87
CA PRO A 224 4.62 -7.91 -10.75
C PRO A 224 4.02 -9.13 -11.46
N LEU A 225 2.69 -9.26 -11.53
CA LEU A 225 2.01 -10.29 -12.30
C LEU A 225 2.41 -10.22 -13.78
N PHE A 226 2.34 -9.01 -14.35
CA PHE A 226 2.62 -8.82 -15.79
C PHE A 226 4.10 -8.99 -16.09
N ILE A 227 5.02 -8.50 -15.26
CA ILE A 227 6.46 -8.76 -15.41
C ILE A 227 6.71 -10.28 -15.46
N ASN A 228 6.14 -11.04 -14.54
CA ASN A 228 6.31 -12.49 -14.50
C ASN A 228 5.69 -13.18 -15.74
N ASN A 229 4.50 -12.76 -16.15
CA ASN A 229 3.82 -13.33 -17.33
C ASN A 229 4.57 -13.02 -18.63
N ILE A 230 5.05 -11.78 -18.83
CA ILE A 230 5.84 -11.40 -20.02
C ILE A 230 7.13 -12.22 -20.09
N ARG A 231 7.83 -12.37 -18.95
CA ARG A 231 9.02 -13.21 -18.88
C ARG A 231 8.78 -14.63 -19.39
N HIS A 232 7.64 -15.22 -19.05
CA HIS A 232 7.25 -16.58 -19.43
C HIS A 232 6.38 -16.65 -20.69
N ARG A 233 6.16 -15.53 -21.39
CA ARG A 233 5.27 -15.41 -22.54
C ARG A 233 3.85 -15.95 -22.29
N LYS A 234 3.32 -15.66 -21.10
CA LYS A 234 1.94 -16.00 -20.70
C LYS A 234 0.99 -14.85 -20.99
N PRO A 235 -0.32 -15.14 -21.16
CA PRO A 235 -1.34 -14.10 -21.36
C PRO A 235 -1.33 -13.04 -20.26
N LEU A 236 -1.62 -11.79 -20.64
CA LEU A 236 -1.72 -10.61 -19.76
C LEU A 236 -3.20 -10.26 -19.60
N PRO A 237 -3.88 -10.71 -18.53
CA PRO A 237 -5.31 -10.49 -18.36
C PRO A 237 -5.61 -9.03 -18.03
N VAL A 238 -6.29 -8.33 -18.94
CA VAL A 238 -6.70 -6.94 -18.80
C VAL A 238 -8.19 -6.87 -18.52
N TYR A 239 -8.57 -6.34 -17.35
CA TYR A 239 -9.97 -6.16 -17.00
C TYR A 239 -10.65 -5.13 -17.89
N GLY A 240 -11.81 -5.48 -18.47
CA GLY A 240 -12.57 -4.63 -19.37
C GLY A 240 -11.72 -4.17 -20.54
N LYS A 241 -11.59 -2.87 -20.74
CA LYS A 241 -10.73 -2.26 -21.77
C LYS A 241 -9.41 -1.70 -21.22
N GLY A 242 -9.16 -1.85 -19.90
CA GLY A 242 -8.00 -1.29 -19.22
C GLY A 242 -8.02 0.24 -19.12
N GLU A 243 -9.19 0.87 -19.21
CA GLU A 243 -9.34 2.34 -19.19
C GLU A 243 -9.37 2.94 -17.77
N ASN A 244 -9.41 2.10 -16.73
CA ASN A 244 -9.36 2.56 -15.35
C ASN A 244 -8.07 3.32 -15.10
N VAL A 245 -8.20 4.47 -14.41
CA VAL A 245 -7.08 5.36 -14.10
C VAL A 245 -6.71 5.22 -12.63
N ARG A 246 -5.42 5.14 -12.36
CA ARG A 246 -4.85 5.08 -11.00
C ARG A 246 -3.68 6.05 -10.89
N ASP A 247 -3.52 6.62 -9.71
CA ASP A 247 -2.29 7.30 -9.33
C ASP A 247 -1.28 6.28 -8.79
N TRP A 248 -0.01 6.40 -9.16
CA TRP A 248 1.03 5.42 -8.84
C TRP A 248 2.16 6.02 -8.03
N LEU A 249 2.45 5.39 -6.91
CA LEU A 249 3.45 5.81 -5.93
C LEU A 249 4.54 4.75 -5.79
N TYR A 250 5.80 5.13 -5.99
CA TYR A 250 6.92 4.24 -5.74
C TYR A 250 7.03 3.90 -4.25
N VAL A 251 7.19 2.63 -3.92
CA VAL A 251 7.06 2.13 -2.54
C VAL A 251 8.08 2.74 -1.57
N GLU A 252 9.29 3.05 -2.01
CA GLU A 252 10.29 3.70 -1.14
C GLU A 252 9.91 5.15 -0.84
N ASP A 253 9.24 5.84 -1.76
CA ASP A 253 8.69 7.17 -1.52
C ASP A 253 7.57 7.11 -0.49
N HIS A 254 6.73 6.09 -0.53
CA HIS A 254 5.73 5.86 0.50
C HIS A 254 6.37 5.59 1.87
N ALA A 255 7.39 4.72 1.94
CA ALA A 255 8.11 4.47 3.19
C ALA A 255 8.73 5.75 3.78
N ARG A 256 9.28 6.64 2.93
CA ARG A 256 9.79 7.95 3.35
C ARG A 256 8.68 8.87 3.86
N ALA A 257 7.49 8.84 3.23
CA ALA A 257 6.34 9.60 3.72
C ALA A 257 5.88 9.10 5.09
N ILE A 258 5.78 7.78 5.27
CA ILE A 258 5.43 7.17 6.57
C ILE A 258 6.41 7.59 7.65
N ASP A 259 7.70 7.51 7.38
CA ASP A 259 8.75 7.93 8.32
C ASP A 259 8.60 9.41 8.71
N LEU A 260 8.44 10.29 7.73
CA LEU A 260 8.30 11.73 7.96
C LEU A 260 7.04 12.06 8.76
N ILE A 261 5.90 11.48 8.39
CA ILE A 261 4.62 11.72 9.07
C ILE A 261 4.64 11.10 10.47
N PHE A 262 5.22 9.91 10.65
CA PHE A 262 5.33 9.28 11.98
C PHE A 262 6.08 10.19 12.96
N HIS A 263 7.14 10.86 12.54
CA HIS A 263 7.93 11.72 13.43
C HIS A 263 7.43 13.16 13.53
N LYS A 264 6.85 13.72 12.48
CA LYS A 264 6.52 15.14 12.38
C LYS A 264 5.04 15.45 12.11
N GLY A 265 4.24 14.44 11.75
CA GLY A 265 2.82 14.64 11.50
C GLY A 265 2.07 15.05 12.77
N LYS A 266 1.04 15.85 12.59
CA LYS A 266 0.16 16.29 13.67
C LYS A 266 -0.76 15.16 14.10
N ILE A 267 -0.93 15.00 15.40
CA ILE A 267 -1.88 14.05 15.99
C ILE A 267 -3.30 14.43 15.57
N ALA A 268 -4.15 13.42 15.40
CA ALA A 268 -5.54 13.49 14.94
C ALA A 268 -5.72 13.91 13.47
N GLU A 269 -4.64 14.14 12.75
CA GLU A 269 -4.71 14.54 11.34
C GLU A 269 -4.75 13.33 10.39
N THR A 270 -5.32 13.56 9.23
CA THR A 270 -5.24 12.68 8.07
C THR A 270 -4.28 13.29 7.05
N TYR A 271 -3.43 12.45 6.43
CA TYR A 271 -2.55 12.85 5.34
C TYR A 271 -2.76 11.94 4.13
N ASN A 272 -2.98 12.54 2.99
CA ASN A 272 -2.99 11.85 1.71
C ASN A 272 -1.57 11.72 1.15
N ILE A 273 -1.23 10.54 0.62
CA ILE A 273 0.10 10.23 0.07
C ILE A 273 -0.07 9.71 -1.36
N GLY A 274 0.28 10.51 -2.35
CA GLY A 274 0.12 10.17 -3.77
C GLY A 274 1.34 10.57 -4.61
N GLY A 275 1.45 9.94 -5.77
CA GLY A 275 2.57 10.13 -6.69
C GLY A 275 2.39 11.29 -7.66
N PHE A 276 1.18 11.81 -7.83
CA PHE A 276 0.80 12.68 -8.94
C PHE A 276 1.13 12.05 -10.32
N ASN A 277 0.96 10.74 -10.41
CA ASN A 277 1.26 9.91 -11.58
C ASN A 277 0.02 9.15 -12.01
N GLU A 278 -0.94 9.83 -12.62
CA GLU A 278 -2.15 9.21 -13.14
C GLU A 278 -1.88 8.50 -14.47
N TRP A 279 -2.25 7.22 -14.54
CA TRP A 279 -2.10 6.39 -15.71
C TRP A 279 -3.33 5.51 -15.93
N LYS A 280 -3.72 5.29 -17.20
CA LYS A 280 -4.63 4.20 -17.55
C LYS A 280 -3.92 2.85 -17.37
N ASN A 281 -4.64 1.86 -16.91
CA ASN A 281 -4.08 0.51 -16.74
C ASN A 281 -3.48 -0.02 -18.06
N ILE A 282 -4.16 0.18 -19.20
CA ILE A 282 -3.65 -0.28 -20.50
C ILE A 282 -2.34 0.40 -20.91
N ASP A 283 -2.14 1.68 -20.55
CA ASP A 283 -0.92 2.39 -20.89
C ASP A 283 0.25 1.93 -19.99
N ILE A 284 -0.01 1.68 -18.70
CA ILE A 284 0.96 1.04 -17.80
C ILE A 284 1.40 -0.32 -18.36
N ILE A 285 0.45 -1.14 -18.78
CA ILE A 285 0.73 -2.48 -19.32
C ILE A 285 1.68 -2.37 -20.50
N LYS A 286 1.45 -1.43 -21.43
CA LYS A 286 2.34 -1.19 -22.57
C LYS A 286 3.73 -0.73 -22.13
N VAL A 287 3.83 0.16 -21.13
CA VAL A 287 5.12 0.60 -20.58
C VAL A 287 5.87 -0.59 -19.96
N VAL A 288 5.17 -1.44 -19.21
CA VAL A 288 5.76 -2.65 -18.61
C VAL A 288 6.26 -3.61 -19.68
N ILE A 289 5.45 -3.88 -20.73
CA ILE A 289 5.85 -4.74 -21.86
C ILE A 289 7.12 -4.20 -22.52
N ASN A 290 7.11 -2.92 -22.94
CA ASN A 290 8.27 -2.31 -23.59
C ASN A 290 9.53 -2.39 -22.71
N THR A 291 9.38 -2.13 -21.44
CA THR A 291 10.50 -2.15 -20.49
C THR A 291 11.05 -3.57 -20.29
N VAL A 292 10.19 -4.58 -20.12
CA VAL A 292 10.61 -5.98 -19.97
C VAL A 292 11.27 -6.48 -21.24
N ASP A 293 10.66 -6.23 -22.40
CA ASP A 293 11.20 -6.63 -23.71
C ASP A 293 12.61 -6.07 -23.92
N ARG A 294 12.76 -4.75 -23.72
CA ARG A 294 14.05 -4.08 -23.83
C ARG A 294 15.11 -4.66 -22.88
N LEU A 295 14.76 -4.88 -21.62
CA LEU A 295 15.69 -5.41 -20.61
C LEU A 295 16.05 -6.89 -20.84
N LEU A 296 15.19 -7.64 -21.53
CA LEU A 296 15.45 -9.01 -21.97
C LEU A 296 16.15 -9.09 -23.35
N GLY A 297 16.50 -7.94 -23.96
CA GLY A 297 17.14 -7.89 -25.28
C GLY A 297 16.18 -8.19 -26.44
N ARG A 298 14.87 -8.05 -26.24
CA ARG A 298 13.85 -8.19 -27.27
C ARG A 298 13.53 -6.81 -27.90
N PRO A 299 13.00 -6.74 -29.12
CA PRO A 299 12.43 -5.50 -29.64
C PRO A 299 11.31 -4.98 -28.72
N GLU A 300 11.28 -3.68 -28.44
CA GLU A 300 10.20 -3.08 -27.64
C GLU A 300 8.83 -3.37 -28.26
N GLY A 301 7.88 -3.85 -27.46
CA GLY A 301 6.55 -4.22 -27.89
C GLY A 301 6.44 -5.61 -28.52
N ALA A 302 7.49 -6.42 -28.50
CA ALA A 302 7.47 -7.79 -29.04
C ALA A 302 6.39 -8.67 -28.39
N ASP A 303 6.05 -8.38 -27.13
CA ASP A 303 5.09 -9.15 -26.35
C ASP A 303 3.72 -8.45 -26.19
N MET A 304 3.39 -7.46 -27.05
CA MET A 304 2.07 -6.81 -27.07
C MET A 304 0.92 -7.76 -27.43
N ASP A 305 1.20 -8.83 -28.17
CA ASP A 305 0.24 -9.89 -28.53
C ASP A 305 -0.22 -10.72 -27.33
N LEU A 306 0.46 -10.64 -26.18
CA LEU A 306 0.06 -11.31 -24.96
C LEU A 306 -1.12 -10.65 -24.25
N ILE A 307 -1.48 -9.41 -24.62
CA ILE A 307 -2.62 -8.69 -24.02
C ILE A 307 -3.92 -9.46 -24.32
N THR A 308 -4.61 -9.87 -23.25
CA THR A 308 -5.86 -10.60 -23.32
C THR A 308 -6.91 -9.88 -22.50
N TYR A 309 -7.97 -9.39 -23.15
CA TYR A 309 -9.06 -8.72 -22.44
C TYR A 309 -9.97 -9.75 -21.78
N VAL A 310 -10.26 -9.53 -20.49
CA VAL A 310 -11.14 -10.38 -19.68
C VAL A 310 -12.33 -9.57 -19.15
N THR A 311 -13.38 -10.27 -18.69
CA THR A 311 -14.54 -9.63 -18.08
C THR A 311 -14.10 -8.75 -16.90
N ASP A 312 -14.63 -7.52 -16.86
CA ASP A 312 -14.33 -6.59 -15.77
C ASP A 312 -14.92 -7.07 -14.45
N ARG A 313 -14.29 -6.68 -13.33
CA ARG A 313 -14.80 -7.01 -11.99
C ARG A 313 -15.99 -6.12 -11.62
N ALA A 314 -16.86 -6.65 -10.78
CA ALA A 314 -17.98 -5.87 -10.25
C ALA A 314 -17.48 -4.68 -9.38
N GLY A 315 -18.11 -3.53 -9.53
CA GLY A 315 -17.77 -2.35 -8.75
C GLY A 315 -16.36 -1.79 -9.03
N HIS A 316 -15.86 -1.93 -10.26
CA HIS A 316 -14.54 -1.45 -10.66
C HIS A 316 -14.57 0.06 -10.92
N ASP A 317 -14.15 0.84 -9.95
CA ASP A 317 -14.10 2.30 -10.03
C ASP A 317 -13.20 2.79 -11.17
N MET A 318 -13.65 3.82 -11.88
CA MET A 318 -12.97 4.29 -13.09
C MET A 318 -11.71 5.08 -12.80
N ARG A 319 -11.71 5.94 -11.76
CA ARG A 319 -10.56 6.82 -11.50
C ARG A 319 -10.33 7.00 -10.01
N TYR A 320 -9.07 6.85 -9.62
CA TYR A 320 -8.53 7.29 -8.34
C TYR A 320 -7.40 8.27 -8.60
N ALA A 321 -7.47 9.42 -7.95
CA ALA A 321 -6.44 10.45 -7.99
C ALA A 321 -6.41 11.18 -6.65
N ILE A 322 -5.29 11.11 -5.96
CA ILE A 322 -5.16 11.63 -4.61
C ILE A 322 -4.38 12.95 -4.59
N ASP A 323 -4.83 13.92 -3.79
CA ASP A 323 -4.12 15.17 -3.56
C ASP A 323 -3.25 15.06 -2.31
N SER A 324 -1.94 15.02 -2.49
CA SER A 324 -0.96 15.00 -1.40
C SER A 324 -0.38 16.39 -1.06
N SER A 325 -1.03 17.46 -1.51
CA SER A 325 -0.55 18.82 -1.33
C SER A 325 -0.47 19.27 0.12
N LYS A 326 -1.34 18.73 1.00
CA LYS A 326 -1.24 18.99 2.44
C LYS A 326 0.08 18.47 3.00
N LEU A 327 0.46 17.26 2.67
CA LEU A 327 1.72 16.65 3.08
C LEU A 327 2.92 17.47 2.57
N GLN A 328 2.85 17.94 1.32
CA GLN A 328 3.89 18.80 0.75
C GLN A 328 4.03 20.13 1.49
N ARG A 329 2.90 20.81 1.73
CA ARG A 329 2.92 22.12 2.40
C ARG A 329 3.36 22.05 3.85
N GLU A 330 2.86 21.04 4.58
CA GLU A 330 3.08 20.97 6.03
C GLU A 330 4.41 20.33 6.39
N LEU A 331 4.85 19.32 5.64
CA LEU A 331 6.02 18.51 5.98
C LEU A 331 7.13 18.53 4.93
N GLY A 332 6.91 19.14 3.76
CA GLY A 332 7.93 19.25 2.71
C GLY A 332 8.22 17.93 1.98
N TRP A 333 7.33 16.94 2.06
CA TRP A 333 7.51 15.68 1.36
C TRP A 333 7.11 15.79 -0.11
N GLU A 334 7.90 15.17 -0.98
CA GLU A 334 7.58 15.00 -2.39
C GLU A 334 8.01 13.61 -2.87
N PRO A 335 7.30 13.01 -3.86
CA PRO A 335 7.77 11.80 -4.51
C PRO A 335 9.07 12.08 -5.25
N SER A 336 10.02 11.14 -5.16
CA SER A 336 11.36 11.30 -5.75
C SER A 336 11.44 10.78 -7.19
N LEU A 337 10.52 9.90 -7.59
CA LEU A 337 10.51 9.26 -8.90
C LEU A 337 9.22 9.53 -9.65
N GLN A 338 9.35 9.75 -10.96
CA GLN A 338 8.24 9.63 -11.89
C GLN A 338 8.03 8.14 -12.26
N PHE A 339 6.86 7.84 -12.84
CA PHE A 339 6.47 6.45 -13.07
C PHE A 339 7.44 5.71 -14.00
N GLU A 340 7.89 6.35 -15.07
CA GLU A 340 8.78 5.72 -16.06
C GLU A 340 10.14 5.32 -15.46
N GLU A 341 10.71 6.16 -14.60
CA GLU A 341 11.97 5.84 -13.91
C GLU A 341 11.77 4.77 -12.85
N GLY A 342 10.66 4.86 -12.11
CA GLY A 342 10.33 3.90 -11.07
C GLY A 342 10.00 2.51 -11.63
N ILE A 343 9.30 2.45 -12.80
CA ILE A 343 8.96 1.17 -13.41
C ILE A 343 10.21 0.47 -13.96
N GLU A 344 11.18 1.18 -14.50
CA GLU A 344 12.43 0.56 -14.94
C GLU A 344 13.20 -0.06 -13.77
N LYS A 345 13.32 0.66 -12.65
CA LYS A 345 13.93 0.10 -11.43
C LYS A 345 13.19 -1.14 -10.94
N THR A 346 11.84 -1.08 -10.97
CA THR A 346 10.99 -2.19 -10.54
C THR A 346 11.18 -3.42 -11.42
N VAL A 347 11.12 -3.27 -12.75
CA VAL A 347 11.32 -4.37 -13.69
C VAL A 347 12.72 -4.98 -13.53
N ARG A 348 13.77 -4.17 -13.46
CA ARG A 348 15.15 -4.66 -13.22
C ARG A 348 15.22 -5.50 -11.95
N TRP A 349 14.65 -4.99 -10.86
CA TRP A 349 14.65 -5.73 -9.60
C TRP A 349 14.02 -7.12 -9.75
N TYR A 350 12.83 -7.21 -10.39
CA TYR A 350 12.17 -8.52 -10.61
C TYR A 350 12.97 -9.43 -11.54
N LEU A 351 13.61 -8.90 -12.57
CA LEU A 351 14.46 -9.70 -13.46
C LEU A 351 15.75 -10.19 -12.76
N ASP A 352 16.30 -9.41 -11.85
CA ASP A 352 17.51 -9.75 -11.08
C ASP A 352 17.22 -10.67 -9.88
N ASN A 353 15.96 -10.74 -9.41
CA ASN A 353 15.56 -11.51 -8.23
C ASN A 353 14.58 -12.65 -8.59
N GLN A 354 14.95 -13.45 -9.56
CA GLN A 354 14.10 -14.53 -10.08
C GLN A 354 13.82 -15.61 -9.04
N ASP A 355 14.79 -15.97 -8.21
CA ASP A 355 14.63 -16.97 -7.13
C ASP A 355 13.54 -16.52 -6.14
N TRP A 356 13.47 -15.22 -5.85
CA TRP A 356 12.39 -14.67 -5.03
C TRP A 356 11.05 -14.81 -5.73
N MET A 357 10.94 -14.43 -7.02
CA MET A 357 9.72 -14.53 -7.81
C MET A 357 9.25 -15.98 -7.92
N ASP A 358 10.15 -16.92 -8.26
CA ASP A 358 9.82 -18.33 -8.40
C ASP A 358 9.34 -18.94 -7.07
N ASN A 359 9.91 -18.50 -5.94
CA ASN A 359 9.47 -18.93 -4.61
C ASN A 359 8.03 -18.46 -4.32
N VAL A 360 7.73 -17.17 -4.50
CA VAL A 360 6.40 -16.63 -4.18
C VAL A 360 5.31 -17.03 -5.18
N THR A 361 5.68 -17.47 -6.39
CA THR A 361 4.74 -17.95 -7.41
C THR A 361 4.58 -19.47 -7.42
N SER A 362 5.16 -20.20 -6.46
CA SER A 362 5.01 -21.64 -6.29
C SER A 362 3.80 -22.03 -5.41
N GLY A 363 3.47 -23.31 -5.38
CA GLY A 363 2.47 -23.87 -4.45
C GLY A 363 1.08 -23.23 -4.58
N ASP A 364 0.56 -22.69 -3.48
CA ASP A 364 -0.81 -22.14 -3.39
C ASP A 364 -1.08 -20.97 -4.34
N TYR A 365 -0.03 -20.27 -4.78
CA TYR A 365 -0.18 -19.20 -5.78
C TYR A 365 -0.66 -19.74 -7.14
N LEU A 366 -0.15 -20.88 -7.59
CA LEU A 366 -0.57 -21.48 -8.88
C LEU A 366 -2.05 -21.81 -8.86
N LYS A 367 -2.54 -22.39 -7.77
CA LYS A 367 -3.97 -22.66 -7.59
C LYS A 367 -4.79 -21.38 -7.59
N TYR A 368 -4.36 -20.37 -6.85
CA TYR A 368 -5.02 -19.07 -6.85
C TYR A 368 -5.09 -18.47 -8.26
N TYR A 369 -3.98 -18.51 -9.02
CA TYR A 369 -3.93 -17.99 -10.39
C TYR A 369 -4.91 -18.71 -11.32
N GLU A 370 -4.96 -20.03 -11.26
CA GLU A 370 -5.92 -20.84 -12.03
C GLU A 370 -7.36 -20.48 -11.67
N ASP A 371 -7.70 -20.40 -10.38
CA ASP A 371 -9.04 -20.06 -9.88
C ASP A 371 -9.49 -18.64 -10.29
N MET A 372 -8.55 -17.72 -10.48
CA MET A 372 -8.86 -16.32 -10.86
C MET A 372 -9.04 -16.13 -12.36
N TYR A 373 -8.29 -16.85 -13.18
CA TYR A 373 -8.18 -16.54 -14.62
C TYR A 373 -8.66 -17.68 -15.52
N SER A 374 -8.80 -18.94 -15.06
CA SER A 374 -9.38 -20.03 -15.81
C SER A 374 -10.91 -19.87 -15.87
N GLY A 375 -11.43 -19.36 -16.99
CA GLY A 375 -12.87 -19.20 -17.23
C GLY A 375 -13.36 -17.75 -17.30
N ARG A 376 -12.47 -16.80 -17.38
CA ARG A 376 -12.79 -15.39 -17.66
C ARG A 376 -12.50 -14.97 -19.08
#